data_b4a5fb19fbe15bd8d34e275da15d6ba9
#
_entry.id   b4a5fb19fbe15bd8d34e275da15d6ba9
#
_cell.length_a   1.000
_cell.length_b   1.000
_cell.length_c   1.000
_cell.angle_alpha   90.00
_cell.angle_beta   90.00
_cell.angle_gamma   90.00
#
_symmetry.space_group_name_H-M   'P 1'
#
loop_
_entity.id
_entity.type
_entity.pdbx_description
1 polymer ?
#
loop_
_entity_poly.entity_id
_entity_poly.type
_entity_poly.pdbx_seq_one_letter_code
_entity_poly.pdbx_strand_id
1 'polypeptide(L)'
;MKIKQVILSKSYTGFYFDDQKAIKSGAKLDGFTYLGEPKTPGFTNIRQTGEAISIQLVLEDGSVAVGDCAAVQYSGAGGRDPLFLANEFIPFIETQISPLLIGEDVSEFKALALKYDHLQVNGQRLHTAIRYGITQALLKATAITNKLTMAEVIRKEYHIAEKEYLPVPVFTQSGDDRYNNADKMIIKQADVLPHALINHVETKLGKHGELLLEYVTWLRNRTLKLRKSEQYNPVFHIDTYGTVGIAFNNDIVKMVDYFATLEIAAKPFHLRIEGPVDAGNREDTMIALRDIRALLDQRKIDVEIVADEWCNTLEDVIYFADNKAGHMLQVKTPDLGGVNNVVEALLYCNQMNIGSYCGGTCNETNISSEATTNIAIACHATQCLAKPGMGCDEGFMIVKNEINRVVALANSRR
;
A
#
# COMPACT_ATOMS: atom_id res chain seq x y z
N MET A 1 12.49 17.58 22.07
CA MET A 1 11.81 17.00 23.27
C MET A 1 12.19 15.53 23.40
N LYS A 2 12.18 15.03 24.65
CA LYS A 2 12.49 13.61 24.89
C LYS A 2 11.23 12.79 25.14
N ILE A 3 11.32 11.49 24.84
CA ILE A 3 10.30 10.52 25.21
C ILE A 3 10.39 10.26 26.69
N LYS A 4 9.31 10.50 27.43
CA LYS A 4 9.21 10.29 28.88
C LYS A 4 8.68 8.91 29.24
N GLN A 5 7.74 8.38 28.45
CA GLN A 5 7.07 7.11 28.69
C GLN A 5 6.63 6.48 27.36
N VAL A 6 6.60 5.15 27.33
CA VAL A 6 6.02 4.36 26.23
C VAL A 6 4.84 3.58 26.80
N ILE A 7 3.68 3.71 26.16
CA ILE A 7 2.46 2.98 26.51
C ILE A 7 2.05 2.13 25.32
N LEU A 8 1.74 0.87 25.57
CA LEU A 8 1.28 -0.05 24.54
C LEU A 8 -0.17 -0.43 24.78
N SER A 9 -0.91 -0.56 23.70
CA SER A 9 -2.28 -1.08 23.74
C SER A 9 -2.57 -1.98 22.55
N LYS A 10 -3.31 -3.05 22.79
CA LYS A 10 -3.88 -3.85 21.72
C LYS A 10 -4.84 -3.01 20.90
N SER A 11 -4.73 -3.10 19.59
CA SER A 11 -5.57 -2.43 18.60
C SER A 11 -6.00 -3.42 17.52
N TYR A 12 -6.88 -2.99 16.65
CA TYR A 12 -7.38 -3.78 15.53
C TYR A 12 -7.10 -3.06 14.21
N THR A 13 -6.83 -3.85 13.19
CA THR A 13 -6.73 -3.35 11.81
C THR A 13 -8.10 -3.24 11.16
N GLY A 14 -8.17 -2.56 10.03
CA GLY A 14 -9.43 -2.42 9.26
C GLY A 14 -9.82 -3.67 8.47
N PHE A 15 -9.09 -4.78 8.63
CA PHE A 15 -9.37 -6.01 7.91
C PHE A 15 -9.03 -7.26 8.75
N TYR A 16 -8.57 -8.33 8.11
CA TYR A 16 -8.36 -9.66 8.70
C TYR A 16 -6.97 -10.17 8.36
N PHE A 17 -6.46 -11.12 9.17
CA PHE A 17 -5.39 -12.00 8.74
C PHE A 17 -5.98 -13.22 8.04
N ASP A 18 -5.44 -13.55 6.87
CA ASP A 18 -5.83 -14.71 6.07
C ASP A 18 -4.66 -15.67 5.91
N ASP A 19 -4.86 -16.94 6.22
CA ASP A 19 -3.90 -18.00 5.95
C ASP A 19 -3.84 -18.31 4.44
N GLN A 20 -2.97 -17.58 3.73
CA GLN A 20 -2.82 -17.72 2.29
C GLN A 20 -2.49 -19.17 1.87
N LYS A 21 -1.72 -19.91 2.69
CA LYS A 21 -1.35 -21.29 2.40
C LYS A 21 -2.56 -22.22 2.42
N ALA A 22 -3.47 -22.04 3.38
CA ALA A 22 -4.72 -22.81 3.44
C ALA A 22 -5.64 -22.43 2.26
N ILE A 23 -5.78 -21.14 1.94
CA ILE A 23 -6.60 -20.64 0.83
C ILE A 23 -6.09 -21.19 -0.51
N LYS A 24 -4.80 -21.06 -0.80
CA LYS A 24 -4.17 -21.60 -2.02
C LYS A 24 -4.24 -23.15 -2.11
N SER A 25 -4.42 -23.82 -0.97
CA SER A 25 -4.61 -25.29 -0.92
C SER A 25 -6.07 -25.70 -1.13
N GLY A 26 -6.97 -24.79 -1.47
CA GLY A 26 -8.35 -25.09 -1.83
C GLY A 26 -9.35 -24.99 -0.68
N ALA A 27 -9.07 -24.21 0.37
CA ALA A 27 -10.06 -23.88 1.40
C ALA A 27 -11.29 -23.23 0.76
N LYS A 28 -12.49 -23.69 1.14
CA LYS A 28 -13.76 -23.21 0.58
C LYS A 28 -14.35 -22.09 1.43
N LEU A 29 -14.88 -21.08 0.80
CA LEU A 29 -15.64 -20.03 1.47
C LEU A 29 -16.94 -20.59 2.09
N ASP A 30 -17.27 -20.12 3.30
CA ASP A 30 -18.53 -20.28 3.98
C ASP A 30 -19.00 -18.91 4.48
N GLY A 31 -19.78 -18.25 3.68
CA GLY A 31 -20.08 -16.83 3.89
C GLY A 31 -18.82 -15.97 3.81
N PHE A 32 -18.46 -15.30 4.90
CA PHE A 32 -17.27 -14.47 4.98
C PHE A 32 -16.04 -15.18 5.58
N THR A 33 -16.18 -16.41 6.02
CA THR A 33 -15.12 -17.25 6.58
C THR A 33 -14.72 -18.37 5.61
N TYR A 34 -13.81 -19.24 6.04
CA TYR A 34 -13.35 -20.40 5.28
C TYR A 34 -13.58 -21.68 6.07
N LEU A 35 -13.93 -22.76 5.38
CA LEU A 35 -13.99 -24.11 5.92
C LEU A 35 -12.61 -24.75 5.89
N GLY A 36 -12.26 -25.48 6.94
CA GLY A 36 -11.02 -26.26 7.06
C GLY A 36 -10.11 -25.75 8.16
N GLU A 37 -8.94 -26.35 8.26
CA GLU A 37 -7.93 -26.05 9.26
C GLU A 37 -6.85 -25.10 8.69
N PRO A 38 -6.29 -24.18 9.49
CA PRO A 38 -5.18 -23.36 9.09
C PRO A 38 -3.91 -24.18 8.85
N LYS A 39 -3.03 -23.70 7.98
CA LYS A 39 -1.77 -24.36 7.59
C LYS A 39 -0.53 -23.57 7.96
N THR A 40 -0.68 -22.26 8.21
CA THR A 40 0.42 -21.38 8.60
C THR A 40 0.51 -21.34 10.15
N PRO A 41 1.70 -21.49 10.75
CA PRO A 41 1.86 -21.41 12.20
C PRO A 41 1.32 -20.10 12.78
N GLY A 42 0.70 -20.17 13.96
CA GLY A 42 0.11 -19.04 14.67
C GLY A 42 -1.36 -18.77 14.32
N PHE A 43 -1.86 -19.23 13.17
CA PHE A 43 -3.27 -19.11 12.83
C PHE A 43 -4.13 -20.11 13.61
N THR A 44 -5.24 -19.62 14.16
CA THR A 44 -6.28 -20.45 14.80
C THR A 44 -7.45 -20.72 13.87
N ASN A 45 -7.66 -19.85 12.90
CA ASN A 45 -8.65 -19.99 11.82
C ASN A 45 -8.01 -19.51 10.52
N ILE A 46 -8.51 -20.00 9.37
CA ILE A 46 -8.02 -19.57 8.05
C ILE A 46 -8.18 -18.06 7.84
N ARG A 47 -9.28 -17.50 8.34
CA ARG A 47 -9.48 -16.05 8.47
C ARG A 47 -9.73 -15.71 9.91
N GLN A 48 -8.97 -14.76 10.44
CA GLN A 48 -9.11 -14.27 11.80
C GLN A 48 -8.95 -12.75 11.86
N THR A 49 -9.35 -12.15 12.97
CA THR A 49 -9.28 -10.70 13.16
C THR A 49 -7.86 -10.18 12.95
N GLY A 50 -7.72 -9.11 12.18
CA GLY A 50 -6.46 -8.39 12.06
C GLY A 50 -6.17 -7.62 13.36
N GLU A 51 -5.02 -7.88 13.97
CA GLU A 51 -4.56 -7.22 15.18
C GLU A 51 -3.44 -6.22 14.88
N ALA A 52 -3.36 -5.20 15.71
CA ALA A 52 -2.29 -4.22 15.72
C ALA A 52 -1.87 -3.91 17.17
N ILE A 53 -0.76 -3.23 17.34
CA ILE A 53 -0.34 -2.67 18.63
C ILE A 53 -0.10 -1.19 18.45
N SER A 54 -0.84 -0.36 19.19
CA SER A 54 -0.57 1.07 19.25
C SER A 54 0.59 1.33 20.19
N ILE A 55 1.63 1.97 19.65
CA ILE A 55 2.77 2.50 20.43
C ILE A 55 2.51 3.99 20.67
N GLN A 56 2.34 4.37 21.93
CA GLN A 56 2.07 5.72 22.35
C GLN A 56 3.31 6.28 23.06
N LEU A 57 3.97 7.25 22.44
CA LEU A 57 5.13 7.95 22.98
C LEU A 57 4.65 9.20 23.71
N VAL A 58 4.72 9.20 25.04
CA VAL A 58 4.42 10.37 25.87
C VAL A 58 5.69 11.24 25.93
N LEU A 59 5.60 12.47 25.48
CA LEU A 59 6.71 13.43 25.45
C LEU A 59 6.83 14.22 26.78
N GLU A 60 7.92 14.94 26.96
CA GLU A 60 8.20 15.71 28.20
C GLU A 60 7.12 16.74 28.53
N ASP A 61 6.48 17.33 27.53
CA ASP A 61 5.40 18.31 27.69
C ASP A 61 4.02 17.68 27.89
N GLY A 62 3.92 16.35 27.91
CA GLY A 62 2.68 15.58 28.06
C GLY A 62 1.95 15.31 26.74
N SER A 63 2.43 15.82 25.61
CA SER A 63 1.86 15.45 24.32
C SER A 63 2.13 13.96 23.99
N VAL A 64 1.27 13.36 23.17
CA VAL A 64 1.33 11.94 22.83
C VAL A 64 1.45 11.77 21.33
N ALA A 65 2.47 11.05 20.89
CA ALA A 65 2.64 10.63 19.51
C ALA A 65 2.33 9.14 19.38
N VAL A 66 1.53 8.77 18.39
CA VAL A 66 1.06 7.39 18.20
C VAL A 66 1.54 6.85 16.87
N GLY A 67 1.93 5.58 16.87
CA GLY A 67 2.15 4.77 15.68
C GLY A 67 1.60 3.36 15.89
N ASP A 68 1.10 2.74 14.86
CA ASP A 68 0.49 1.42 14.93
C ASP A 68 1.35 0.36 14.25
N CYS A 69 1.73 -0.66 15.01
CA CYS A 69 2.35 -1.86 14.49
C CYS A 69 1.28 -2.69 13.79
N ALA A 70 1.19 -2.56 12.48
CA ALA A 70 0.27 -3.31 11.65
C ALA A 70 1.06 -4.17 10.64
N ALA A 71 0.62 -5.41 10.44
CA ALA A 71 1.17 -6.33 9.45
C ALA A 71 0.20 -6.53 8.29
N VAL A 72 0.71 -7.04 7.17
CA VAL A 72 -0.11 -7.34 5.99
C VAL A 72 -1.08 -8.49 6.24
N GLN A 73 -2.14 -8.55 5.44
CA GLN A 73 -3.18 -9.58 5.50
C GLN A 73 -2.62 -11.01 5.44
N TYR A 74 -1.65 -11.26 4.56
CA TYR A 74 -1.05 -12.57 4.33
C TYR A 74 0.27 -12.76 5.09
N SER A 75 0.24 -12.49 6.40
CA SER A 75 1.40 -12.69 7.28
C SER A 75 1.91 -14.14 7.24
N GLY A 76 3.23 -14.33 7.32
CA GLY A 76 3.87 -15.65 7.26
C GLY A 76 3.91 -16.30 5.88
N ALA A 77 3.48 -15.60 4.82
CA ALA A 77 3.51 -16.07 3.44
C ALA A 77 4.41 -15.19 2.57
N GLY A 78 5.02 -15.76 1.51
CA GLY A 78 5.81 -15.00 0.54
C GLY A 78 7.06 -14.34 1.13
N GLY A 79 7.72 -14.98 2.10
CA GLY A 79 8.92 -14.45 2.75
C GLY A 79 8.65 -13.38 3.82
N ARG A 80 7.39 -13.12 4.14
CA ARG A 80 6.99 -12.17 5.18
C ARG A 80 7.20 -12.73 6.58
N ASP A 81 7.33 -11.83 7.54
CA ASP A 81 7.40 -12.16 8.96
C ASP A 81 6.16 -12.96 9.43
N PRO A 82 6.27 -13.72 10.54
CA PRO A 82 5.16 -14.51 11.09
C PRO A 82 3.92 -13.68 11.39
N LEU A 83 2.81 -14.37 11.71
CA LEU A 83 1.58 -13.72 12.15
C LEU A 83 1.83 -12.80 13.36
N PHE A 84 1.35 -11.56 13.26
CA PHE A 84 1.55 -10.53 14.28
C PHE A 84 0.36 -10.47 15.24
N LEU A 85 0.54 -11.01 16.45
CA LEU A 85 -0.49 -11.05 17.50
C LEU A 85 -0.11 -10.17 18.68
N ALA A 86 -1.03 -9.31 19.12
CA ALA A 86 -0.75 -8.33 20.16
C ALA A 86 -0.31 -8.97 21.49
N ASN A 87 -0.96 -10.06 21.88
CA ASN A 87 -0.62 -10.74 23.16
C ASN A 87 0.79 -11.34 23.15
N GLU A 88 1.36 -11.65 22.00
CA GLU A 88 2.71 -12.20 21.87
C GLU A 88 3.77 -11.09 21.85
N PHE A 89 3.48 -9.99 21.13
CA PHE A 89 4.47 -8.94 20.90
C PHE A 89 4.44 -7.79 21.93
N ILE A 90 3.34 -7.52 22.63
CA ILE A 90 3.30 -6.49 23.68
C ILE A 90 4.37 -6.74 24.74
N PRO A 91 4.49 -7.94 25.38
CA PRO A 91 5.53 -8.17 26.40
C PRO A 91 6.95 -8.02 25.85
N PHE A 92 7.18 -8.40 24.59
CA PHE A 92 8.47 -8.22 23.93
C PHE A 92 8.81 -6.74 23.74
N ILE A 93 7.87 -5.94 23.23
CA ILE A 93 8.08 -4.50 23.05
C ILE A 93 8.28 -3.80 24.38
N GLU A 94 7.49 -4.15 25.42
CA GLU A 94 7.62 -3.58 26.76
C GLU A 94 9.00 -3.82 27.37
N THR A 95 9.52 -5.03 27.24
CA THR A 95 10.78 -5.42 27.92
C THR A 95 12.02 -5.11 27.10
N GLN A 96 11.98 -5.21 25.80
CA GLN A 96 13.17 -5.10 24.93
C GLN A 96 13.27 -3.76 24.21
N ILE A 97 12.16 -3.10 23.91
CA ILE A 97 12.15 -1.92 23.03
C ILE A 97 11.82 -0.64 23.81
N SER A 98 10.79 -0.66 24.65
CA SER A 98 10.36 0.54 25.39
C SER A 98 11.48 1.17 26.23
N PRO A 99 12.37 0.41 26.90
CA PRO A 99 13.50 1.01 27.62
C PRO A 99 14.50 1.74 26.72
N LEU A 100 14.61 1.35 25.45
CA LEU A 100 15.51 1.99 24.49
C LEU A 100 14.92 3.28 23.93
N LEU A 101 13.59 3.38 23.86
CA LEU A 101 12.87 4.57 23.37
C LEU A 101 12.83 5.68 24.44
N ILE A 102 12.72 5.33 25.72
CA ILE A 102 12.67 6.30 26.82
C ILE A 102 13.97 7.10 26.86
N GLY A 103 13.86 8.43 26.86
CA GLY A 103 14.99 9.35 26.89
C GLY A 103 15.51 9.77 25.50
N GLU A 104 15.05 9.13 24.40
CA GLU A 104 15.39 9.56 23.03
C GLU A 104 14.92 10.98 22.78
N ASP A 105 15.76 11.77 22.13
CA ASP A 105 15.40 13.10 21.63
C ASP A 105 14.75 12.98 20.26
N VAL A 106 13.50 13.40 20.17
CA VAL A 106 12.69 13.33 18.95
C VAL A 106 12.71 14.64 18.15
N SER A 107 13.81 15.40 18.20
CA SER A 107 13.98 16.62 17.39
C SER A 107 14.20 16.34 15.90
N GLU A 108 14.78 15.18 15.56
CA GLU A 108 15.06 14.73 14.20
C GLU A 108 14.55 13.31 13.99
N PHE A 109 13.83 13.10 12.88
CA PHE A 109 13.18 11.83 12.55
C PHE A 109 14.13 10.83 11.85
N LYS A 110 14.81 11.28 10.79
CA LYS A 110 15.51 10.38 9.85
C LYS A 110 16.53 9.49 10.54
N ALA A 111 17.36 10.05 11.41
CA ALA A 111 18.40 9.30 12.15
C ALA A 111 17.79 8.30 13.14
N LEU A 112 16.73 8.70 13.85
CA LEU A 112 16.01 7.81 14.77
C LEU A 112 15.32 6.68 14.03
N ALA A 113 14.62 6.98 12.93
CA ALA A 113 13.94 5.97 12.12
C ALA A 113 14.92 4.91 11.61
N LEU A 114 16.08 5.33 11.08
CA LEU A 114 17.14 4.42 10.64
C LEU A 114 17.67 3.55 11.79
N LYS A 115 17.87 4.14 12.97
CA LYS A 115 18.30 3.42 14.17
C LYS A 115 17.34 2.29 14.54
N TYR A 116 16.04 2.59 14.62
CA TYR A 116 15.04 1.61 15.05
C TYR A 116 14.62 0.63 13.93
N ASP A 117 14.69 1.03 12.65
CA ASP A 117 14.47 0.10 11.54
C ASP A 117 15.59 -0.97 11.47
N HIS A 118 16.82 -0.63 11.82
CA HIS A 118 17.96 -1.55 11.82
C HIS A 118 18.23 -2.20 13.18
N LEU A 119 17.42 -1.89 14.21
CA LEU A 119 17.60 -2.44 15.55
C LEU A 119 17.50 -3.97 15.51
N GLN A 120 18.46 -4.61 16.18
CA GLN A 120 18.48 -6.05 16.41
C GLN A 120 18.36 -6.36 17.89
N VAL A 121 17.55 -7.34 18.23
CA VAL A 121 17.46 -7.90 19.58
C VAL A 121 17.87 -9.35 19.50
N ASN A 122 18.86 -9.75 20.32
CA ASN A 122 19.45 -11.09 20.28
C ASN A 122 19.96 -11.53 18.87
N GLY A 123 20.50 -10.56 18.12
CA GLY A 123 21.00 -10.81 16.75
C GLY A 123 19.93 -10.97 15.67
N GLN A 124 18.65 -10.77 16.00
CA GLN A 124 17.54 -10.83 15.05
C GLN A 124 16.97 -9.44 14.83
N ARG A 125 16.67 -9.11 13.57
CA ARG A 125 15.97 -7.88 13.20
C ARG A 125 14.55 -7.91 13.76
N LEU A 126 14.03 -6.75 14.14
CA LEU A 126 12.65 -6.63 14.60
C LEU A 126 11.66 -7.00 13.50
N HIS A 127 10.52 -7.55 13.91
CA HIS A 127 9.38 -7.78 13.04
C HIS A 127 9.03 -6.52 12.25
N THR A 128 8.69 -6.63 10.95
CA THR A 128 8.37 -5.50 10.09
C THR A 128 7.29 -4.61 10.69
N ALA A 129 6.22 -5.19 11.27
CA ALA A 129 5.16 -4.43 11.93
C ALA A 129 5.67 -3.57 13.09
N ILE A 130 6.62 -4.06 13.89
CA ILE A 130 7.19 -3.30 15.01
C ILE A 130 7.99 -2.10 14.49
N ARG A 131 8.84 -2.32 13.48
CA ARG A 131 9.60 -1.25 12.83
C ARG A 131 8.67 -0.20 12.22
N TYR A 132 7.59 -0.65 11.59
CA TYR A 132 6.56 0.19 10.99
C TYR A 132 5.88 1.09 12.03
N GLY A 133 5.40 0.52 13.15
CA GLY A 133 4.73 1.28 14.21
C GLY A 133 5.66 2.25 14.96
N ILE A 134 6.86 1.80 15.32
CA ILE A 134 7.82 2.67 16.01
C ILE A 134 8.17 3.89 15.18
N THR A 135 8.48 3.69 13.90
CA THR A 135 8.92 4.80 13.04
C THR A 135 7.79 5.76 12.69
N GLN A 136 6.54 5.31 12.65
CA GLN A 136 5.36 6.19 12.59
C GLN A 136 5.27 7.07 13.84
N ALA A 137 5.37 6.46 15.03
CA ALA A 137 5.31 7.20 16.29
C ALA A 137 6.46 8.22 16.41
N LEU A 138 7.67 7.86 15.97
CA LEU A 138 8.82 8.78 15.93
C LEU A 138 8.59 9.95 14.96
N LEU A 139 8.06 9.69 13.76
CA LEU A 139 7.72 10.73 12.79
C LEU A 139 6.67 11.70 13.37
N LYS A 140 5.64 11.16 14.02
CA LYS A 140 4.61 11.98 14.69
C LYS A 140 5.19 12.78 15.86
N ALA A 141 6.07 12.18 16.67
CA ALA A 141 6.74 12.85 17.78
C ALA A 141 7.62 14.02 17.29
N THR A 142 8.37 13.80 16.21
CA THR A 142 9.19 14.84 15.59
C THR A 142 8.31 15.98 15.05
N ALA A 143 7.19 15.66 14.43
CA ALA A 143 6.23 16.65 13.93
C ALA A 143 5.66 17.51 15.06
N ILE A 144 5.22 16.89 16.17
CA ILE A 144 4.74 17.59 17.37
C ILE A 144 5.84 18.50 17.94
N THR A 145 7.05 17.95 18.16
CA THR A 145 8.19 18.67 18.72
C THR A 145 8.55 19.93 17.94
N ASN A 146 8.53 19.84 16.61
CA ASN A 146 8.88 20.93 15.73
C ASN A 146 7.67 21.82 15.33
N LYS A 147 6.46 21.47 15.80
CA LYS A 147 5.20 22.16 15.41
C LYS A 147 4.96 22.15 13.90
N LEU A 148 5.31 21.04 13.24
CA LEU A 148 5.17 20.79 11.82
C LEU A 148 4.15 19.67 11.57
N THR A 149 3.69 19.52 10.34
CA THR A 149 3.07 18.27 9.88
C THR A 149 4.15 17.21 9.64
N MET A 150 3.78 15.93 9.61
CA MET A 150 4.72 14.86 9.26
C MET A 150 5.29 15.07 7.84
N ALA A 151 4.48 15.58 6.91
CA ALA A 151 4.93 15.91 5.55
C ALA A 151 6.02 17.01 5.53
N GLU A 152 5.88 18.05 6.36
CA GLU A 152 6.89 19.10 6.49
C GLU A 152 8.19 18.58 7.10
N VAL A 153 8.11 17.69 8.10
CA VAL A 153 9.29 17.01 8.67
C VAL A 153 10.05 16.23 7.59
N ILE A 154 9.35 15.42 6.80
CA ILE A 154 9.96 14.63 5.73
C ILE A 154 10.64 15.54 4.70
N ARG A 155 9.94 16.56 4.18
CA ARG A 155 10.55 17.48 3.21
C ARG A 155 11.80 18.15 3.74
N LYS A 156 11.78 18.60 4.99
CA LYS A 156 12.91 19.23 5.66
C LYS A 156 14.11 18.27 5.76
N GLU A 157 13.89 17.06 6.28
CA GLU A 157 14.99 16.14 6.61
C GLU A 157 15.52 15.37 5.41
N TYR A 158 14.72 15.19 4.35
CA TYR A 158 15.13 14.59 3.08
C TYR A 158 15.47 15.63 2.01
N HIS A 159 15.51 16.93 2.37
CA HIS A 159 15.91 18.03 1.48
C HIS A 159 15.09 18.09 0.19
N ILE A 160 13.79 17.86 0.26
CA ILE A 160 12.89 17.92 -0.89
C ILE A 160 12.57 19.39 -1.17
N ALA A 161 13.10 19.91 -2.29
CA ALA A 161 13.20 21.33 -2.61
C ALA A 161 11.91 22.00 -3.14
N GLU A 162 10.75 21.41 -2.94
CA GLU A 162 9.53 21.91 -3.55
C GLU A 162 8.84 23.04 -2.78
N LYS A 163 8.13 23.88 -3.53
CA LYS A 163 7.53 25.10 -2.99
C LYS A 163 6.12 24.91 -2.45
N GLU A 164 5.31 24.04 -3.04
CA GLU A 164 3.90 23.84 -2.71
C GLU A 164 3.59 22.40 -2.34
N TYR A 165 2.68 22.20 -1.39
CA TYR A 165 2.13 20.89 -1.09
C TYR A 165 0.90 20.67 -1.96
N LEU A 166 0.95 19.67 -2.81
CA LEU A 166 -0.14 19.30 -3.71
C LEU A 166 -0.90 18.07 -3.19
N PRO A 167 -2.20 17.98 -3.44
CA PRO A 167 -2.96 16.76 -3.12
C PRO A 167 -2.47 15.60 -3.98
N VAL A 168 -2.35 14.42 -3.37
CA VAL A 168 -2.03 13.16 -4.05
C VAL A 168 -3.33 12.49 -4.49
N PRO A 169 -3.41 11.96 -5.73
CA PRO A 169 -4.57 11.16 -6.17
C PRO A 169 -4.86 9.98 -5.25
N VAL A 170 -6.13 9.81 -4.86
CA VAL A 170 -6.56 8.73 -3.97
C VAL A 170 -7.05 7.54 -4.78
N PHE A 171 -6.41 6.38 -4.57
CA PHE A 171 -6.78 5.11 -5.17
C PHE A 171 -7.68 4.30 -4.23
N THR A 172 -8.82 3.87 -4.72
CA THR A 172 -9.84 3.15 -3.95
C THR A 172 -9.97 1.70 -4.38
N GLN A 173 -10.21 0.80 -3.42
CA GLN A 173 -10.36 -0.64 -3.64
C GLN A 173 -11.82 -1.06 -3.54
N SER A 174 -12.30 -1.87 -4.50
CA SER A 174 -13.67 -2.38 -4.53
C SER A 174 -13.87 -3.68 -3.76
N GLY A 175 -12.80 -4.42 -3.50
CA GLY A 175 -12.92 -5.80 -3.07
C GLY A 175 -13.70 -6.63 -4.10
N ASP A 176 -14.43 -7.63 -3.63
CA ASP A 176 -15.24 -8.52 -4.48
C ASP A 176 -16.54 -7.85 -4.99
N ASP A 177 -17.05 -6.83 -4.31
CA ASP A 177 -18.23 -6.07 -4.79
C ASP A 177 -17.85 -4.99 -5.80
N ARG A 178 -17.34 -5.44 -6.94
CA ARG A 178 -16.73 -4.60 -7.98
C ARG A 178 -17.69 -3.59 -8.61
N TYR A 179 -18.97 -3.89 -8.63
CA TYR A 179 -19.98 -3.09 -9.29
C TYR A 179 -20.55 -1.99 -8.38
N ASN A 180 -21.09 -2.38 -7.22
CA ASN A 180 -21.66 -1.40 -6.30
C ASN A 180 -20.59 -0.47 -5.71
N ASN A 181 -19.42 -0.99 -5.39
CA ASN A 181 -18.33 -0.15 -4.88
C ASN A 181 -17.77 0.81 -5.93
N ALA A 182 -17.72 0.41 -7.22
CA ALA A 182 -17.37 1.34 -8.29
C ALA A 182 -18.34 2.53 -8.37
N ASP A 183 -19.65 2.29 -8.20
CA ASP A 183 -20.65 3.37 -8.13
C ASP A 183 -20.36 4.35 -7.00
N LYS A 184 -20.06 3.84 -5.80
CA LYS A 184 -19.70 4.68 -4.65
C LYS A 184 -18.45 5.53 -4.93
N MET A 185 -17.43 4.93 -5.56
CA MET A 185 -16.18 5.62 -5.93
C MET A 185 -16.42 6.75 -6.92
N ILE A 186 -17.20 6.49 -7.97
CA ILE A 186 -17.56 7.50 -8.98
C ILE A 186 -18.36 8.64 -8.35
N ILE A 187 -19.34 8.34 -7.50
CA ILE A 187 -20.15 9.35 -6.79
C ILE A 187 -19.30 10.21 -5.86
N LYS A 188 -18.31 9.62 -5.18
CA LYS A 188 -17.35 10.31 -4.32
C LYS A 188 -16.24 11.01 -5.09
N GLN A 189 -16.17 10.83 -6.40
CA GLN A 189 -15.12 11.37 -7.27
C GLN A 189 -13.71 10.93 -6.85
N ALA A 190 -13.53 9.63 -6.60
CA ALA A 190 -12.21 9.07 -6.35
C ALA A 190 -11.31 9.28 -7.57
N ASP A 191 -10.05 9.62 -7.33
CA ASP A 191 -9.12 9.99 -8.41
C ASP A 191 -8.68 8.77 -9.22
N VAL A 192 -8.53 7.60 -8.56
CA VAL A 192 -8.13 6.33 -9.16
C VAL A 192 -9.04 5.22 -8.65
N LEU A 193 -9.54 4.37 -9.52
CA LEU A 193 -10.51 3.31 -9.22
C LEU A 193 -10.49 2.20 -10.28
N PRO A 194 -11.04 1.00 -10.02
CA PRO A 194 -11.61 0.50 -8.78
C PRO A 194 -10.77 -0.56 -8.07
N HIS A 195 -9.56 -0.91 -8.51
CA HIS A 195 -8.76 -2.09 -8.16
C HIS A 195 -9.37 -3.40 -8.74
N ALA A 196 -10.64 -3.66 -8.49
CA ALA A 196 -11.49 -4.72 -9.07
C ALA A 196 -11.19 -6.18 -8.67
N LEU A 197 -10.06 -6.48 -8.01
CA LEU A 197 -9.70 -7.80 -7.48
C LEU A 197 -9.87 -8.94 -8.52
N ILE A 198 -9.15 -8.87 -9.66
CA ILE A 198 -9.24 -9.88 -10.73
C ILE A 198 -8.30 -11.08 -10.44
N ASN A 199 -8.57 -11.79 -9.38
CA ASN A 199 -7.73 -12.87 -8.83
C ASN A 199 -8.16 -14.28 -9.22
N HIS A 200 -9.06 -14.44 -10.19
CA HIS A 200 -9.54 -15.74 -10.65
C HIS A 200 -9.80 -15.73 -12.16
N VAL A 201 -9.13 -16.63 -12.90
CA VAL A 201 -9.23 -16.68 -14.37
C VAL A 201 -10.65 -16.94 -14.83
N GLU A 202 -11.27 -18.06 -14.40
CA GLU A 202 -12.55 -18.50 -14.97
C GLU A 202 -13.74 -17.60 -14.66
N THR A 203 -13.74 -16.94 -13.48
CA THR A 203 -14.93 -16.20 -13.01
C THR A 203 -14.78 -14.69 -13.04
N LYS A 204 -13.54 -14.17 -13.22
CA LYS A 204 -13.29 -12.72 -13.17
C LYS A 204 -12.53 -12.19 -14.38
N LEU A 205 -11.54 -12.94 -14.91
CA LEU A 205 -10.80 -12.55 -16.09
C LEU A 205 -11.49 -13.06 -17.38
N GLY A 206 -11.93 -14.31 -17.39
CA GLY A 206 -12.30 -15.08 -18.58
C GLY A 206 -11.11 -15.81 -19.19
N LYS A 207 -11.33 -16.95 -19.86
CA LYS A 207 -10.26 -17.79 -20.44
C LYS A 207 -9.39 -17.06 -21.47
N HIS A 208 -9.96 -16.05 -22.11
CA HIS A 208 -9.30 -15.19 -23.11
C HIS A 208 -9.38 -13.72 -22.72
N GLY A 209 -9.66 -13.41 -21.46
CA GLY A 209 -9.78 -12.05 -20.94
C GLY A 209 -11.16 -11.40 -21.21
N GLU A 210 -12.14 -12.15 -21.71
CA GLU A 210 -13.45 -11.63 -22.12
C GLU A 210 -14.22 -10.99 -20.96
N LEU A 211 -14.20 -11.57 -19.75
CA LEU A 211 -14.94 -11.03 -18.59
C LEU A 211 -14.32 -9.72 -18.07
N LEU A 212 -13.00 -9.59 -18.11
CA LEU A 212 -12.35 -8.33 -17.77
C LEU A 212 -12.61 -7.25 -18.82
N LEU A 213 -12.63 -7.61 -20.11
CA LEU A 213 -12.97 -6.67 -21.18
C LEU A 213 -14.41 -6.15 -21.04
N GLU A 214 -15.36 -7.02 -20.71
CA GLU A 214 -16.75 -6.65 -20.39
C GLU A 214 -16.81 -5.73 -19.18
N TYR A 215 -16.06 -6.04 -18.11
CA TYR A 215 -16.01 -5.22 -16.91
C TYR A 215 -15.44 -3.82 -17.19
N VAL A 216 -14.33 -3.71 -17.92
CA VAL A 216 -13.74 -2.41 -18.30
C VAL A 216 -14.72 -1.59 -19.15
N THR A 217 -15.39 -2.24 -20.09
CA THR A 217 -16.42 -1.58 -20.91
C THR A 217 -17.59 -1.08 -20.06
N TRP A 218 -18.06 -1.90 -19.11
CA TRP A 218 -19.09 -1.52 -18.16
C TRP A 218 -18.64 -0.34 -17.30
N LEU A 219 -17.43 -0.41 -16.73
CA LEU A 219 -16.87 0.61 -15.86
C LEU A 219 -16.78 1.97 -16.56
N ARG A 220 -16.29 1.98 -17.82
CA ARG A 220 -16.27 3.18 -18.65
C ARG A 220 -17.67 3.76 -18.82
N ASN A 221 -18.62 2.95 -19.25
CA ASN A 221 -20.00 3.39 -19.51
C ASN A 221 -20.66 3.89 -18.20
N ARG A 222 -20.39 3.21 -17.10
CA ARG A 222 -20.90 3.57 -15.79
C ARG A 222 -20.32 4.90 -15.30
N THR A 223 -19.02 5.12 -15.48
CA THR A 223 -18.35 6.38 -15.14
C THR A 223 -18.90 7.53 -15.99
N LEU A 224 -19.03 7.37 -17.29
CA LEU A 224 -19.62 8.38 -18.18
C LEU A 224 -21.06 8.73 -17.78
N LYS A 225 -21.84 7.75 -17.32
CA LYS A 225 -23.22 7.95 -16.88
C LYS A 225 -23.33 8.67 -15.53
N LEU A 226 -22.45 8.37 -14.57
CA LEU A 226 -22.57 8.84 -13.19
C LEU A 226 -21.73 10.07 -12.88
N ARG A 227 -20.72 10.40 -13.67
CA ARG A 227 -19.88 11.57 -13.46
C ARG A 227 -20.70 12.86 -13.47
N LYS A 228 -20.44 13.76 -12.51
CA LYS A 228 -21.17 15.02 -12.39
C LYS A 228 -20.75 16.04 -13.45
N SER A 229 -19.55 15.92 -13.99
CA SER A 229 -19.01 16.82 -15.01
C SER A 229 -17.96 16.07 -15.85
N GLU A 230 -17.64 16.63 -17.03
CA GLU A 230 -16.59 16.11 -17.90
C GLU A 230 -15.19 16.31 -17.35
N GLN A 231 -15.01 17.23 -16.40
CA GLN A 231 -13.73 17.44 -15.69
C GLN A 231 -13.36 16.25 -14.79
N TYR A 232 -14.38 15.47 -14.34
CA TYR A 232 -14.07 14.25 -13.61
C TYR A 232 -13.66 13.15 -14.57
N ASN A 233 -12.36 12.88 -14.61
CA ASN A 233 -11.72 11.93 -15.51
C ASN A 233 -10.78 11.01 -14.68
N PRO A 234 -11.33 10.03 -13.92
CA PRO A 234 -10.54 9.17 -13.09
C PRO A 234 -9.64 8.24 -13.89
N VAL A 235 -8.54 7.80 -13.29
CA VAL A 235 -7.72 6.73 -13.84
C VAL A 235 -8.33 5.38 -13.46
N PHE A 236 -8.46 4.47 -14.42
CA PHE A 236 -8.83 3.09 -14.14
C PHE A 236 -7.56 2.30 -13.78
N HIS A 237 -7.56 1.72 -12.59
CA HIS A 237 -6.46 0.91 -12.11
C HIS A 237 -7.02 -0.43 -11.64
N ILE A 238 -6.60 -1.51 -12.29
CA ILE A 238 -7.14 -2.86 -12.10
C ILE A 238 -6.00 -3.80 -11.73
N ASP A 239 -6.16 -4.51 -10.61
CA ASP A 239 -5.22 -5.52 -10.17
C ASP A 239 -5.63 -6.90 -10.66
N THR A 240 -4.73 -7.55 -11.37
CA THR A 240 -4.99 -8.83 -12.05
C THR A 240 -4.32 -10.04 -11.40
N TYR A 241 -3.55 -9.86 -10.33
CA TYR A 241 -3.00 -10.97 -9.53
C TYR A 241 -2.32 -12.08 -10.35
N GLY A 242 -1.64 -11.74 -11.43
CA GLY A 242 -0.98 -12.70 -12.33
C GLY A 242 -1.95 -13.48 -13.26
N THR A 243 -3.26 -13.25 -13.16
CA THR A 243 -4.24 -14.04 -13.95
C THR A 243 -4.11 -13.81 -15.46
N VAL A 244 -3.68 -12.65 -15.91
CA VAL A 244 -3.43 -12.39 -17.33
C VAL A 244 -2.28 -13.28 -17.84
N GLY A 245 -1.17 -13.34 -17.11
CA GLY A 245 -0.07 -14.25 -17.43
C GLY A 245 -0.52 -15.71 -17.54
N ILE A 246 -1.35 -16.17 -16.60
CA ILE A 246 -1.92 -17.53 -16.62
C ILE A 246 -2.77 -17.75 -17.88
N ALA A 247 -3.71 -16.85 -18.18
CA ALA A 247 -4.63 -16.99 -19.31
C ALA A 247 -3.94 -16.98 -20.68
N PHE A 248 -2.85 -16.23 -20.80
CA PHE A 248 -2.08 -16.09 -22.04
C PHE A 248 -0.77 -16.90 -22.03
N ASN A 249 -0.58 -17.83 -21.07
CA ASN A 249 0.62 -18.68 -20.92
C ASN A 249 1.94 -17.85 -20.88
N ASN A 250 1.92 -16.70 -20.23
CA ASN A 250 3.03 -15.75 -20.15
C ASN A 250 3.59 -15.30 -21.51
N ASP A 251 2.79 -15.42 -22.58
CA ASP A 251 3.14 -14.92 -23.91
C ASP A 251 2.98 -13.38 -23.96
N ILE A 252 4.11 -12.69 -23.84
CA ILE A 252 4.17 -11.22 -23.76
C ILE A 252 3.46 -10.56 -24.94
N VAL A 253 3.62 -11.09 -26.15
CA VAL A 253 3.00 -10.51 -27.35
C VAL A 253 1.48 -10.57 -27.27
N LYS A 254 0.92 -11.73 -26.88
CA LYS A 254 -0.53 -11.90 -26.71
C LYS A 254 -1.08 -11.06 -25.57
N MET A 255 -0.33 -10.95 -24.46
CA MET A 255 -0.72 -10.09 -23.34
C MET A 255 -0.80 -8.62 -23.77
N VAL A 256 0.20 -8.13 -24.53
CA VAL A 256 0.22 -6.76 -25.03
C VAL A 256 -0.87 -6.52 -26.09
N ASP A 257 -1.17 -7.49 -26.98
CA ASP A 257 -2.30 -7.43 -27.89
C ASP A 257 -3.63 -7.31 -27.10
N TYR A 258 -3.77 -8.06 -26.02
CA TYR A 258 -4.94 -7.97 -25.14
C TYR A 258 -5.02 -6.62 -24.43
N PHE A 259 -3.91 -6.06 -23.94
CA PHE A 259 -3.90 -4.72 -23.32
C PHE A 259 -4.31 -3.62 -24.32
N ALA A 260 -3.97 -3.74 -25.59
CA ALA A 260 -4.46 -2.83 -26.61
C ALA A 260 -6.00 -2.87 -26.75
N THR A 261 -6.63 -4.04 -26.56
CA THR A 261 -8.10 -4.13 -26.56
C THR A 261 -8.72 -3.49 -25.32
N LEU A 262 -8.07 -3.64 -24.17
CA LEU A 262 -8.50 -3.01 -22.91
C LEU A 262 -8.35 -1.48 -22.96
N GLU A 263 -7.28 -0.96 -23.57
CA GLU A 263 -7.09 0.47 -23.81
C GLU A 263 -8.28 1.06 -24.56
N ILE A 264 -8.66 0.43 -25.67
CA ILE A 264 -9.79 0.88 -26.49
C ILE A 264 -11.10 0.86 -25.67
N ALA A 265 -11.30 -0.20 -24.89
CA ALA A 265 -12.49 -0.35 -24.05
C ALA A 265 -12.56 0.70 -22.93
N ALA A 266 -11.41 1.12 -22.38
CA ALA A 266 -11.34 2.09 -21.30
C ALA A 266 -11.53 3.55 -21.76
N LYS A 267 -11.21 3.89 -23.03
CA LYS A 267 -11.28 5.27 -23.53
C LYS A 267 -12.61 5.95 -23.24
N PRO A 268 -12.62 7.22 -22.76
CA PRO A 268 -11.48 8.15 -22.73
C PRO A 268 -10.61 8.08 -21.47
N PHE A 269 -10.83 7.13 -20.57
CA PHE A 269 -10.11 7.03 -19.31
C PHE A 269 -8.77 6.33 -19.50
N HIS A 270 -7.74 6.80 -18.78
CA HIS A 270 -6.44 6.15 -18.74
C HIS A 270 -6.52 4.83 -17.97
N LEU A 271 -5.75 3.81 -18.37
CA LEU A 271 -5.80 2.47 -17.81
C LEU A 271 -4.45 2.05 -17.23
N ARG A 272 -4.49 1.55 -15.99
CA ARG A 272 -3.37 0.86 -15.31
C ARG A 272 -3.75 -0.58 -15.05
N ILE A 273 -2.82 -1.49 -15.32
CA ILE A 273 -2.94 -2.92 -15.01
C ILE A 273 -1.85 -3.29 -14.01
N GLU A 274 -2.26 -3.60 -12.80
CA GLU A 274 -1.38 -4.04 -11.72
C GLU A 274 -1.25 -5.57 -11.74
N GLY A 275 -0.04 -6.07 -11.46
CA GLY A 275 0.25 -7.48 -11.34
C GLY A 275 -0.18 -8.34 -12.54
N PRO A 276 0.11 -7.96 -13.82
CA PRO A 276 -0.37 -8.72 -14.96
C PRO A 276 0.23 -10.12 -15.06
N VAL A 277 1.39 -10.34 -14.46
CA VAL A 277 2.14 -11.59 -14.47
C VAL A 277 2.78 -11.85 -13.11
N ASP A 278 2.74 -13.11 -12.66
CA ASP A 278 3.56 -13.66 -11.59
C ASP A 278 4.26 -14.90 -12.16
N ALA A 279 5.57 -14.78 -12.39
CA ALA A 279 6.37 -15.87 -12.95
C ALA A 279 6.92 -16.84 -11.88
N GLY A 280 6.46 -16.71 -10.63
CA GLY A 280 6.79 -17.58 -9.51
C GLY A 280 8.11 -17.27 -8.80
N ASN A 281 8.85 -16.28 -9.25
CA ASN A 281 10.03 -15.74 -8.58
C ASN A 281 10.30 -14.28 -8.98
N ARG A 282 11.16 -13.63 -8.19
CA ARG A 282 11.48 -12.19 -8.31
C ARG A 282 12.08 -11.82 -9.67
N GLU A 283 13.07 -12.60 -10.13
CA GLU A 283 13.81 -12.26 -11.34
C GLU A 283 12.98 -12.43 -12.61
N ASP A 284 12.32 -13.58 -12.76
CA ASP A 284 11.51 -13.84 -13.95
C ASP A 284 10.28 -12.91 -14.01
N THR A 285 9.71 -12.57 -12.85
CA THR A 285 8.61 -11.58 -12.79
C THR A 285 9.08 -10.19 -13.19
N MET A 286 10.25 -9.76 -12.70
CA MET A 286 10.86 -8.49 -13.09
C MET A 286 11.13 -8.44 -14.60
N ILE A 287 11.72 -9.50 -15.18
CA ILE A 287 11.98 -9.60 -16.61
C ILE A 287 10.70 -9.49 -17.42
N ALA A 288 9.66 -10.25 -17.05
CA ALA A 288 8.38 -10.23 -17.74
C ALA A 288 7.72 -8.85 -17.71
N LEU A 289 7.69 -8.17 -16.57
CA LEU A 289 7.12 -6.82 -16.44
C LEU A 289 7.92 -5.79 -17.26
N ARG A 290 9.25 -5.86 -17.26
CA ARG A 290 10.13 -5.02 -18.08
C ARG A 290 9.81 -5.19 -19.56
N ASP A 291 9.71 -6.44 -20.02
CA ASP A 291 9.52 -6.75 -21.44
C ASP A 291 8.10 -6.38 -21.91
N ILE A 292 7.08 -6.56 -21.06
CA ILE A 292 5.71 -6.07 -21.32
C ILE A 292 5.73 -4.55 -21.47
N ARG A 293 6.32 -3.81 -20.50
CA ARG A 293 6.46 -2.35 -20.58
C ARG A 293 7.14 -1.91 -21.87
N ALA A 294 8.30 -2.49 -22.18
CA ALA A 294 9.07 -2.14 -23.38
C ALA A 294 8.23 -2.32 -24.67
N LEU A 295 7.44 -3.39 -24.75
CA LEU A 295 6.62 -3.67 -25.93
C LEU A 295 5.40 -2.74 -26.00
N LEU A 296 4.78 -2.37 -24.88
CA LEU A 296 3.71 -1.36 -24.82
C LEU A 296 4.22 0.00 -25.31
N ASP A 297 5.36 0.45 -24.81
CA ASP A 297 6.02 1.71 -25.19
C ASP A 297 6.36 1.70 -26.70
N GLN A 298 6.96 0.62 -27.21
CA GLN A 298 7.29 0.45 -28.60
C GLN A 298 6.08 0.55 -29.52
N ARG A 299 4.96 -0.07 -29.10
CA ARG A 299 3.70 -0.10 -29.88
C ARG A 299 2.82 1.12 -29.64
N LYS A 300 3.21 2.02 -28.74
CA LYS A 300 2.46 3.22 -28.35
C LYS A 300 1.04 2.89 -27.84
N ILE A 301 0.94 1.81 -27.05
CA ILE A 301 -0.29 1.43 -26.35
C ILE A 301 -0.29 2.17 -25.02
N ASP A 302 -1.31 2.99 -24.80
CA ASP A 302 -1.44 3.85 -23.59
C ASP A 302 -2.04 3.07 -22.41
N VAL A 303 -1.31 2.04 -21.96
CA VAL A 303 -1.62 1.26 -20.77
C VAL A 303 -0.38 1.24 -19.88
N GLU A 304 -0.53 1.67 -18.63
CA GLU A 304 0.56 1.57 -17.64
C GLU A 304 0.51 0.22 -16.91
N ILE A 305 1.67 -0.42 -16.77
CA ILE A 305 1.84 -1.62 -15.98
C ILE A 305 2.36 -1.24 -14.61
N VAL A 306 1.74 -1.80 -13.55
CA VAL A 306 2.12 -1.58 -12.16
C VAL A 306 2.69 -2.87 -11.59
N ALA A 307 3.92 -2.82 -11.08
CA ALA A 307 4.54 -3.93 -10.38
C ALA A 307 4.06 -3.98 -8.93
N ASP A 308 3.67 -5.15 -8.45
CA ASP A 308 3.21 -5.41 -7.10
C ASP A 308 3.98 -6.57 -6.45
N GLU A 309 3.73 -7.81 -6.87
CA GLU A 309 4.36 -8.98 -6.27
C GLU A 309 5.89 -8.99 -6.48
N TRP A 310 6.61 -9.55 -5.51
CA TRP A 310 8.08 -9.57 -5.44
C TRP A 310 8.75 -8.21 -5.23
N CYS A 311 7.98 -7.13 -5.04
CA CYS A 311 8.46 -5.78 -4.75
C CYS A 311 8.16 -5.43 -3.28
N ASN A 312 8.72 -6.21 -2.33
CA ASN A 312 8.31 -6.19 -0.92
C ASN A 312 9.31 -5.47 0.01
N THR A 313 10.51 -5.14 -0.46
CA THR A 313 11.54 -4.45 0.31
C THR A 313 12.04 -3.20 -0.43
N LEU A 314 12.77 -2.32 0.26
CA LEU A 314 13.39 -1.17 -0.39
C LEU A 314 14.36 -1.60 -1.51
N GLU A 315 15.11 -2.68 -1.27
CA GLU A 315 16.05 -3.25 -2.25
C GLU A 315 15.30 -3.79 -3.48
N ASP A 316 14.11 -4.35 -3.30
CA ASP A 316 13.29 -4.79 -4.42
C ASP A 316 12.75 -3.62 -5.22
N VAL A 317 12.27 -2.55 -4.56
CA VAL A 317 11.83 -1.33 -5.24
C VAL A 317 12.97 -0.77 -6.11
N ILE A 318 14.17 -0.66 -5.55
CA ILE A 318 15.36 -0.22 -6.30
C ILE A 318 15.64 -1.14 -7.50
N TYR A 319 15.64 -2.46 -7.27
CA TYR A 319 15.91 -3.45 -8.32
C TYR A 319 14.88 -3.39 -9.47
N PHE A 320 13.60 -3.28 -9.14
CA PHE A 320 12.54 -3.16 -10.16
C PHE A 320 12.61 -1.81 -10.90
N ALA A 321 12.92 -0.73 -10.18
CA ALA A 321 13.08 0.60 -10.79
C ALA A 321 14.27 0.66 -11.75
N ASP A 322 15.44 0.14 -11.36
CA ASP A 322 16.65 0.09 -12.20
C ASP A 322 16.40 -0.68 -13.49
N ASN A 323 15.61 -1.74 -13.43
CA ASN A 323 15.26 -2.57 -14.58
C ASN A 323 14.02 -2.08 -15.35
N LYS A 324 13.40 -0.97 -14.93
CA LYS A 324 12.16 -0.45 -15.54
C LYS A 324 11.04 -1.50 -15.61
N ALA A 325 10.91 -2.29 -14.56
CA ALA A 325 9.92 -3.35 -14.44
C ALA A 325 8.54 -2.79 -14.09
N GLY A 326 7.87 -2.20 -15.05
CA GLY A 326 6.59 -1.49 -14.92
C GLY A 326 6.73 0.02 -15.08
N HIS A 327 5.64 0.69 -15.39
CA HIS A 327 5.54 2.15 -15.45
C HIS A 327 5.40 2.77 -14.06
N MET A 328 4.88 1.97 -13.12
CA MET A 328 4.68 2.31 -11.71
C MET A 328 5.03 1.12 -10.83
N LEU A 329 5.50 1.39 -9.61
CA LEU A 329 5.74 0.38 -8.59
C LEU A 329 4.83 0.60 -7.39
N GLN A 330 4.24 -0.47 -6.86
CA GLN A 330 3.56 -0.44 -5.59
C GLN A 330 4.59 -0.47 -4.44
N VAL A 331 4.54 0.53 -3.59
CA VAL A 331 5.32 0.60 -2.36
C VAL A 331 4.44 0.12 -1.21
N LYS A 332 4.54 -1.16 -0.84
CA LYS A 332 3.76 -1.80 0.23
C LYS A 332 4.27 -1.35 1.59
N THR A 333 3.62 -0.33 2.17
CA THR A 333 4.14 0.38 3.33
C THR A 333 4.46 -0.49 4.54
N PRO A 334 3.66 -1.50 4.96
CA PRO A 334 4.03 -2.35 6.11
C PRO A 334 5.16 -3.35 5.78
N ASP A 335 5.25 -3.84 4.54
CA ASP A 335 6.27 -4.81 4.15
C ASP A 335 7.69 -4.21 4.16
N LEU A 336 7.81 -2.91 3.90
CA LEU A 336 9.10 -2.21 3.95
C LEU A 336 9.63 -2.03 5.38
N GLY A 337 8.82 -2.24 6.40
CA GLY A 337 9.16 -2.02 7.81
C GLY A 337 9.19 -0.54 8.16
N GLY A 338 10.35 0.05 8.49
CA GLY A 338 10.41 1.47 8.85
C GLY A 338 9.86 2.40 7.78
N VAL A 339 9.08 3.43 8.17
CA VAL A 339 8.51 4.40 7.22
C VAL A 339 9.57 5.25 6.51
N ASN A 340 10.80 5.31 7.03
CA ASN A 340 11.96 5.85 6.32
C ASN A 340 12.21 5.12 4.99
N ASN A 341 12.05 3.78 4.94
CA ASN A 341 12.18 3.00 3.72
C ASN A 341 11.10 3.34 2.71
N VAL A 342 9.87 3.65 3.18
CA VAL A 342 8.78 4.13 2.32
C VAL A 342 9.15 5.48 1.68
N VAL A 343 9.69 6.42 2.46
CA VAL A 343 10.19 7.71 1.94
C VAL A 343 11.25 7.49 0.87
N GLU A 344 12.26 6.66 1.16
CA GLU A 344 13.37 6.40 0.24
C GLU A 344 12.89 5.70 -1.04
N ALA A 345 11.97 4.74 -0.93
CA ALA A 345 11.38 4.07 -2.09
C ALA A 345 10.65 5.05 -3.03
N LEU A 346 9.81 5.94 -2.48
CA LEU A 346 9.08 6.93 -3.28
C LEU A 346 10.02 7.93 -3.95
N LEU A 347 11.04 8.40 -3.21
CA LEU A 347 12.04 9.32 -3.76
C LEU A 347 12.88 8.65 -4.86
N TYR A 348 13.23 7.38 -4.69
CA TYR A 348 13.95 6.63 -5.71
C TYR A 348 13.13 6.44 -6.99
N CYS A 349 11.85 6.09 -6.86
CA CYS A 349 10.95 6.02 -8.03
C CYS A 349 10.91 7.35 -8.78
N ASN A 350 10.78 8.48 -8.06
CA ASN A 350 10.80 9.82 -8.67
C ASN A 350 12.12 10.10 -9.40
N GLN A 351 13.25 9.75 -8.79
CA GLN A 351 14.57 9.90 -9.41
C GLN A 351 14.71 9.11 -10.71
N MET A 352 14.10 7.92 -10.76
CA MET A 352 14.13 7.03 -11.93
C MET A 352 13.04 7.34 -12.96
N ASN A 353 12.19 8.38 -12.73
CA ASN A 353 11.01 8.71 -13.54
C ASN A 353 10.07 7.52 -13.71
N ILE A 354 9.82 6.81 -12.62
CA ILE A 354 8.86 5.72 -12.52
C ILE A 354 7.75 6.18 -11.57
N GLY A 355 6.49 5.91 -11.93
CA GLY A 355 5.37 6.18 -11.06
C GLY A 355 5.51 5.43 -9.73
N SER A 356 5.07 6.05 -8.65
CA SER A 356 5.07 5.43 -7.33
C SER A 356 3.64 5.35 -6.78
N TYR A 357 3.25 4.17 -6.35
CA TYR A 357 2.00 3.92 -5.68
C TYR A 357 2.29 3.75 -4.18
N CYS A 358 2.00 4.78 -3.38
CA CYS A 358 2.07 4.66 -1.92
C CYS A 358 0.91 3.79 -1.46
N GLY A 359 1.15 2.49 -1.44
CA GLY A 359 0.18 1.44 -1.21
C GLY A 359 0.13 0.97 0.22
N GLY A 360 0.00 -0.32 0.36
CA GLY A 360 -0.12 -1.00 1.65
C GLY A 360 -1.08 -2.16 1.55
N THR A 361 -1.84 -2.35 2.60
CA THR A 361 -2.84 -3.40 2.70
C THR A 361 -4.14 -2.87 3.29
N CYS A 362 -5.26 -3.52 3.00
CA CYS A 362 -6.50 -3.27 3.73
C CYS A 362 -6.37 -3.54 5.24
N ASN A 363 -5.39 -4.36 5.63
CA ASN A 363 -5.08 -4.72 7.01
C ASN A 363 -4.18 -3.70 7.71
N GLU A 364 -4.53 -2.43 7.65
CA GLU A 364 -3.86 -1.32 8.31
C GLU A 364 -4.80 -0.59 9.28
N THR A 365 -4.37 0.54 9.85
CA THR A 365 -5.15 1.35 10.79
C THR A 365 -5.30 2.79 10.28
N ASN A 366 -6.14 3.58 10.93
CA ASN A 366 -6.26 5.01 10.66
C ASN A 366 -4.95 5.77 10.97
N ILE A 367 -4.20 5.33 11.99
CA ILE A 367 -2.92 5.95 12.39
C ILE A 367 -1.85 5.70 11.33
N SER A 368 -1.70 4.44 10.88
CA SER A 368 -0.74 4.12 9.82
C SER A 368 -1.10 4.81 8.49
N SER A 369 -2.40 4.94 8.21
CA SER A 369 -2.90 5.68 7.04
C SER A 369 -2.58 7.17 7.11
N GLU A 370 -2.70 7.80 8.29
CA GLU A 370 -2.29 9.20 8.51
C GLU A 370 -0.81 9.38 8.18
N ALA A 371 0.06 8.55 8.76
CA ALA A 371 1.51 8.64 8.53
C ALA A 371 1.88 8.46 7.06
N THR A 372 1.38 7.41 6.41
CA THR A 372 1.71 7.11 5.00
C THR A 372 1.10 8.11 4.02
N THR A 373 -0.04 8.72 4.33
CA THR A 373 -0.61 9.82 3.55
C THR A 373 0.29 11.06 3.59
N ASN A 374 0.82 11.42 4.76
CA ASN A 374 1.78 12.52 4.90
C ASN A 374 3.07 12.25 4.10
N ILE A 375 3.55 11.00 4.10
CA ILE A 375 4.71 10.57 3.30
C ILE A 375 4.41 10.70 1.80
N ALA A 376 3.25 10.23 1.36
CA ALA A 376 2.83 10.32 -0.04
C ALA A 376 2.78 11.79 -0.52
N ILE A 377 2.26 12.72 0.29
CA ILE A 377 2.23 14.15 0.01
C ILE A 377 3.66 14.72 -0.06
N ALA A 378 4.50 14.41 0.93
CA ALA A 378 5.85 14.92 1.00
C ALA A 378 6.70 14.50 -0.19
N CYS A 379 6.58 13.24 -0.61
CA CYS A 379 7.37 12.62 -1.65
C CYS A 379 6.73 12.65 -3.04
N HIS A 380 5.57 13.29 -3.21
CA HIS A 380 4.85 13.37 -4.50
C HIS A 380 4.57 11.99 -5.12
N ALA A 381 4.03 11.06 -4.32
CA ALA A 381 3.58 9.79 -4.84
C ALA A 381 2.56 10.00 -5.98
N THR A 382 2.62 9.17 -7.02
CA THR A 382 1.69 9.25 -8.16
C THR A 382 0.25 8.97 -7.74
N GLN A 383 0.08 8.08 -6.74
CA GLN A 383 -1.19 7.81 -6.09
C GLN A 383 -0.99 7.28 -4.67
N CYS A 384 -2.03 7.38 -3.84
CA CYS A 384 -2.06 6.89 -2.46
C CYS A 384 -3.28 6.00 -2.26
N LEU A 385 -3.08 4.84 -1.62
CA LEU A 385 -4.16 3.89 -1.32
C LEU A 385 -5.11 4.45 -0.26
N ALA A 386 -6.40 4.34 -0.53
CA ALA A 386 -7.46 4.54 0.45
C ALA A 386 -7.52 3.34 1.39
N LYS A 387 -6.99 3.50 2.58
CA LYS A 387 -6.90 2.48 3.64
C LYS A 387 -7.17 3.12 5.01
N PRO A 388 -7.49 2.39 6.06
CA PRO A 388 -7.63 0.93 6.16
C PRO A 388 -8.93 0.41 5.54
N GLY A 389 -9.08 -0.91 5.59
CA GLY A 389 -10.27 -1.61 5.16
C GLY A 389 -10.32 -1.88 3.64
N MET A 390 -11.26 -2.74 3.28
CA MET A 390 -11.57 -3.09 1.90
C MET A 390 -12.86 -2.35 1.51
N GLY A 391 -12.74 -1.42 0.62
CA GLY A 391 -13.87 -0.61 0.18
C GLY A 391 -13.54 0.86 0.10
N CYS A 392 -14.52 1.65 -0.34
CA CYS A 392 -14.36 3.04 -0.68
C CYS A 392 -14.99 4.02 0.33
N ASP A 393 -15.38 3.55 1.49
CA ASP A 393 -16.08 4.38 2.47
C ASP A 393 -15.13 4.96 3.51
N GLU A 394 -14.71 4.18 4.52
CA GLU A 394 -13.85 4.64 5.61
C GLU A 394 -12.43 5.00 5.14
N GLY A 395 -11.80 4.15 4.32
CA GLY A 395 -10.45 4.40 3.83
C GLY A 395 -10.36 5.65 2.97
N PHE A 396 -11.33 5.87 2.08
CA PHE A 396 -11.41 7.10 1.28
C PHE A 396 -11.56 8.34 2.15
N MET A 397 -12.46 8.30 3.14
CA MET A 397 -12.69 9.41 4.07
C MET A 397 -11.42 9.74 4.87
N ILE A 398 -10.74 8.73 5.42
CA ILE A 398 -9.54 8.91 6.24
C ILE A 398 -8.44 9.56 5.40
N VAL A 399 -8.10 8.97 4.26
CA VAL A 399 -6.98 9.42 3.42
C VAL A 399 -7.28 10.76 2.75
N LYS A 400 -8.48 10.93 2.15
CA LYS A 400 -8.83 12.20 1.46
C LYS A 400 -8.91 13.38 2.43
N ASN A 401 -9.48 13.17 3.62
CA ASN A 401 -9.55 14.21 4.64
C ASN A 401 -8.15 14.56 5.18
N GLU A 402 -7.27 13.57 5.35
CA GLU A 402 -5.90 13.84 5.77
C GLU A 402 -5.13 14.64 4.72
N ILE A 403 -5.23 14.27 3.44
CA ILE A 403 -4.64 15.05 2.34
C ILE A 403 -5.10 16.50 2.42
N ASN A 404 -6.40 16.73 2.54
CA ASN A 404 -6.96 18.09 2.55
C ASN A 404 -6.44 18.89 3.75
N ARG A 405 -6.39 18.29 4.96
CA ARG A 405 -5.88 18.95 6.17
C ARG A 405 -4.40 19.29 6.06
N VAL A 406 -3.58 18.33 5.66
CA VAL A 406 -2.13 18.52 5.57
C VAL A 406 -1.77 19.57 4.52
N VAL A 407 -2.37 19.48 3.33
CA VAL A 407 -2.12 20.44 2.24
C VAL A 407 -2.53 21.87 2.65
N ALA A 408 -3.72 22.02 3.24
CA ALA A 408 -4.20 23.32 3.71
C ALA A 408 -3.30 23.90 4.80
N LEU A 409 -2.93 23.09 5.81
CA LEU A 409 -2.10 23.54 6.93
C LEU A 409 -0.67 23.88 6.50
N ALA A 410 -0.03 23.00 5.75
CA ALA A 410 1.35 23.21 5.32
C ALA A 410 1.49 24.42 4.38
N ASN A 411 0.53 24.64 3.48
CA ASN A 411 0.55 25.80 2.59
C ASN A 411 0.18 27.11 3.32
N SER A 412 -0.59 27.08 4.41
CA SER A 412 -0.92 28.28 5.19
C SER A 412 0.25 28.87 5.98
N ARG A 413 1.34 28.13 6.14
CA ARG A 413 2.55 28.52 6.89
C ARG A 413 3.65 29.13 6.01
N ARG A 414 3.38 29.33 4.74
CA ARG A 414 4.33 29.84 3.73
C ARG A 414 4.25 31.33 3.50
#